data_f0a7891f17c76d246f440655b61fde15
#
_entry.id   f0a7891f17c76d246f440655b61fde15
#
_cell.length_a   1.000
_cell.length_b   1.000
_cell.length_c   1.000
_cell.angle_alpha   90.00
_cell.angle_beta   90.00
_cell.angle_gamma   90.00
#
_symmetry.space_group_name_H-M   'P 1'
#
loop_
_entity.id
_entity.type
_entity.pdbx_description
1 polymer ?
#
loop_
_entity_poly.entity_id
_entity_poly.type
_entity_poly.pdbx_seq_one_letter_code
_entity_poly.pdbx_strand_id
1 'polypeptide(L)'
;MRARCSALVLLLFTLLCACGPAAPAPRVAPAASAAAAPSTGPVVEANGPALWEIQGPKGPLYLYGTIHTGGEEYVPQMAWDKLAESTTFVMEADIDGIDQIAVLGRAALPSGERLDQKMSPEAWRKIVAATQGVLPELLMRRMKPSFVMSFVLLTLLPGSPPVDQVLKERAEDQGATIEYLESWEQQLDALEAVIDVKALVEAVDDMDKVRATLDGLLAAYRAGDLAVIEELSVVSAGGEEAHEILLVSRNKAWIPRIEAYLAKGRVFLAVGVGHMPGKDGLLAMLRARGHAVTRVPAPAAITPSARAAGMVDPLRRPRSSGPDLTARGAAR
;
A
#
# COMPACT_ATOMS: atom_id res chain seq x y z
N MET A 1 -18.15 17.53 -6.23
CA MET A 1 -16.86 16.85 -6.02
C MET A 1 -16.95 16.14 -4.68
N ARG A 2 -17.20 14.84 -4.70
CA ARG A 2 -17.30 14.03 -3.48
C ARG A 2 -15.96 13.36 -3.26
N ALA A 3 -15.22 13.77 -2.20
CA ALA A 3 -14.04 13.07 -1.74
C ALA A 3 -14.48 11.70 -1.21
N ARG A 4 -14.26 10.65 -1.99
CA ARG A 4 -14.43 9.26 -1.56
C ARG A 4 -13.21 8.87 -0.75
N CYS A 5 -13.36 8.75 0.55
CA CYS A 5 -12.33 8.24 1.46
C CYS A 5 -12.24 6.73 1.35
N SER A 6 -11.06 6.26 1.13
CA SER A 6 -10.72 4.90 0.73
C SER A 6 -9.86 4.18 1.79
N ALA A 7 -9.91 3.03 2.03
CA ALA A 7 -10.68 1.88 2.36
C ALA A 7 -9.87 0.69 2.81
N LEU A 8 -9.07 0.09 3.31
CA LEU A 8 -9.02 -1.17 4.08
C LEU A 8 -8.44 -1.01 5.49
N VAL A 9 -7.47 -0.19 5.60
CA VAL A 9 -7.13 0.45 6.88
C VAL A 9 -8.15 1.53 7.19
N LEU A 10 -8.74 2.14 6.15
CA LEU A 10 -9.84 3.10 6.24
C LEU A 10 -11.20 2.48 6.59
N LEU A 11 -11.41 1.20 6.36
CA LEU A 11 -12.71 0.57 6.62
C LEU A 11 -13.16 0.67 8.06
N LEU A 12 -12.21 0.65 8.99
CA LEU A 12 -12.47 0.97 10.39
C LEU A 12 -12.61 2.48 10.64
N PHE A 13 -12.14 3.31 9.69
CA PHE A 13 -12.08 4.77 9.83
C PHE A 13 -13.36 5.50 9.42
N THR A 14 -14.04 5.06 8.36
CA THR A 14 -15.24 5.74 7.84
C THR A 14 -16.42 5.71 8.79
N LEU A 15 -16.42 4.82 9.76
CA LEU A 15 -17.46 4.66 10.76
C LEU A 15 -17.49 5.73 11.86
N LEU A 16 -16.44 6.52 12.03
CA LEU A 16 -16.31 7.48 13.14
C LEU A 16 -16.27 8.96 12.72
N CYS A 17 -16.15 9.29 11.44
CA CYS A 17 -16.05 10.68 10.96
C CYS A 17 -17.37 11.32 10.51
N ALA A 18 -18.54 10.74 10.78
CA ALA A 18 -19.83 11.26 10.33
C ALA A 18 -20.40 12.41 11.18
N CYS A 19 -19.73 12.89 12.21
CA CYS A 19 -20.24 13.99 13.06
C CYS A 19 -19.14 15.01 13.41
N GLY A 20 -19.05 16.12 12.65
CA GLY A 20 -18.41 17.34 13.07
C GLY A 20 -17.72 18.14 11.95
N PRO A 21 -17.86 19.49 11.87
CA PRO A 21 -17.17 20.31 10.89
C PRO A 21 -15.67 20.39 11.23
N ALA A 22 -14.82 20.14 10.24
CA ALA A 22 -13.37 20.24 10.37
C ALA A 22 -12.93 21.66 10.66
N ALA A 23 -12.24 21.88 11.77
CA ALA A 23 -11.51 23.11 12.04
C ALA A 23 -10.19 23.11 11.21
N PRO A 24 -9.74 24.28 10.70
CA PRO A 24 -8.53 24.36 9.90
C PRO A 24 -7.29 24.10 10.76
N ALA A 25 -6.41 23.21 10.29
CA ALA A 25 -5.14 22.91 10.93
C ALA A 25 -4.17 24.09 10.87
N PRO A 26 -3.38 24.36 11.94
CA PRO A 26 -2.35 25.39 11.93
C PRO A 26 -1.20 25.01 10.98
N ARG A 27 -0.80 25.96 10.13
CA ARG A 27 0.37 25.80 9.25
C ARG A 27 1.65 25.82 10.08
N VAL A 28 2.35 24.68 10.12
CA VAL A 28 3.72 24.62 10.61
C VAL A 28 4.65 24.89 9.44
N ALA A 29 5.55 25.86 9.60
CA ALA A 29 6.57 26.18 8.59
C ALA A 29 7.59 25.02 8.46
N PRO A 30 8.10 24.74 7.23
CA PRO A 30 9.04 23.65 7.04
C PRO A 30 10.40 23.99 7.65
N ALA A 31 10.88 23.12 8.54
CA ALA A 31 12.26 23.12 9.01
C ALA A 31 13.18 22.67 7.87
N ALA A 32 14.27 23.42 7.65
CA ALA A 32 15.25 23.15 6.62
C ALA A 32 15.92 21.77 6.87
N SER A 33 15.70 20.85 5.94
CA SER A 33 16.37 19.55 5.91
C SER A 33 17.81 19.71 5.45
N ALA A 34 18.76 19.32 6.30
CA ALA A 34 20.16 19.18 5.91
C ALA A 34 20.29 18.02 4.91
N ALA A 35 20.81 18.30 3.71
CA ALA A 35 21.04 17.31 2.68
C ALA A 35 22.07 16.27 3.15
N ALA A 36 21.66 15.02 3.25
CA ALA A 36 22.56 13.89 3.41
C ALA A 36 23.32 13.64 2.10
N ALA A 37 24.64 13.43 2.18
CA ALA A 37 25.48 13.12 1.05
C ALA A 37 25.07 11.76 0.41
N PRO A 38 25.16 11.58 -0.94
CA PRO A 38 24.78 10.35 -1.58
C PRO A 38 25.75 9.23 -1.20
N SER A 39 25.22 8.12 -0.66
CA SER A 39 25.99 6.90 -0.43
C SER A 39 26.27 6.21 -1.76
N THR A 40 27.54 6.07 -2.14
CA THR A 40 28.00 5.28 -3.26
C THR A 40 28.10 3.80 -2.91
N GLY A 41 26.96 3.15 -2.64
CA GLY A 41 26.87 1.69 -2.66
C GLY A 41 26.54 1.20 -4.08
N PRO A 42 26.80 -0.09 -4.42
CA PRO A 42 26.44 -0.61 -5.73
C PRO A 42 24.93 -0.40 -5.95
N VAL A 43 24.59 0.27 -7.05
CA VAL A 43 23.20 0.44 -7.49
C VAL A 43 22.71 -0.95 -7.89
N VAL A 44 22.04 -1.63 -6.97
CA VAL A 44 21.19 -2.78 -7.32
C VAL A 44 20.12 -2.20 -8.22
N GLU A 45 20.07 -2.62 -9.47
CA GLU A 45 18.99 -2.23 -10.38
C GLU A 45 17.67 -2.61 -9.72
N ALA A 46 16.96 -1.60 -9.27
CA ALA A 46 15.68 -1.78 -8.60
C ALA A 46 14.70 -2.36 -9.63
N ASN A 47 14.35 -3.64 -9.47
CA ASN A 47 13.39 -4.31 -10.33
C ASN A 47 11.95 -3.79 -10.15
N GLY A 48 11.75 -2.78 -9.28
CA GLY A 48 10.45 -2.16 -8.99
C GLY A 48 9.44 -3.11 -8.32
N PRO A 49 8.23 -2.63 -8.03
CA PRO A 49 7.17 -3.46 -7.48
C PRO A 49 6.88 -4.71 -8.31
N ALA A 50 6.50 -5.76 -7.63
CA ALA A 50 6.44 -7.12 -8.13
C ALA A 50 5.21 -7.38 -9.02
N LEU A 51 5.42 -7.60 -10.32
CA LEU A 51 4.41 -7.99 -11.29
C LEU A 51 4.83 -9.26 -12.03
N TRP A 52 3.93 -10.24 -12.12
CA TRP A 52 4.14 -11.50 -12.87
C TRP A 52 3.04 -11.73 -13.87
N GLU A 53 3.43 -12.36 -14.97
CA GLU A 53 2.52 -12.85 -15.99
C GLU A 53 2.43 -14.38 -15.88
N ILE A 54 1.19 -14.89 -15.89
CA ILE A 54 0.88 -16.31 -15.87
C ILE A 54 -0.02 -16.59 -17.07
N GLN A 55 0.46 -17.42 -17.98
CA GLN A 55 -0.28 -17.74 -19.21
C GLN A 55 -1.47 -18.65 -18.93
N GLY A 56 -2.64 -18.20 -19.34
CA GLY A 56 -3.87 -18.97 -19.31
C GLY A 56 -4.37 -19.29 -20.72
N PRO A 57 -5.33 -20.22 -20.89
CA PRO A 57 -5.80 -20.66 -22.20
C PRO A 57 -6.56 -19.59 -22.98
N LYS A 58 -7.04 -18.54 -22.33
CA LYS A 58 -7.82 -17.43 -22.93
C LYS A 58 -7.14 -16.08 -22.78
N GLY A 59 -5.86 -16.07 -22.47
CA GLY A 59 -5.06 -14.89 -22.23
C GLY A 59 -4.40 -14.88 -20.84
N PRO A 60 -3.52 -13.91 -20.60
CA PRO A 60 -2.73 -13.87 -19.38
C PRO A 60 -3.58 -13.52 -18.13
N LEU A 61 -3.09 -13.96 -16.99
CA LEU A 61 -3.37 -13.38 -15.69
C LEU A 61 -2.12 -12.63 -15.23
N TYR A 62 -2.27 -11.36 -14.90
CA TYR A 62 -1.23 -10.55 -14.29
C TYR A 62 -1.41 -10.56 -12.77
N LEU A 63 -0.40 -11.05 -12.05
CA LEU A 63 -0.37 -11.10 -10.60
C LEU A 63 0.51 -9.97 -10.08
N TYR A 64 -0.08 -9.02 -9.38
CA TYR A 64 0.59 -7.83 -8.87
C TYR A 64 0.61 -7.79 -7.35
N GLY A 65 1.80 -7.54 -6.78
CA GLY A 65 1.96 -7.31 -5.34
C GLY A 65 1.62 -5.88 -4.96
N THR A 66 0.70 -5.72 -4.04
CA THR A 66 0.29 -4.41 -3.50
C THR A 66 0.87 -4.14 -2.12
N ILE A 67 0.72 -2.90 -1.67
CA ILE A 67 0.95 -2.47 -0.30
C ILE A 67 -0.14 -1.49 0.10
N HIS A 68 -0.54 -1.52 1.39
CA HIS A 68 -1.69 -0.75 1.90
C HIS A 68 -1.38 0.74 2.14
N THR A 69 -0.51 1.33 1.33
CA THR A 69 -0.14 2.74 1.36
C THR A 69 0.53 3.13 0.04
N GLY A 70 0.90 4.39 -0.15
CA GLY A 70 1.81 4.83 -1.20
C GLY A 70 1.15 5.42 -2.45
N GLY A 71 -0.15 5.24 -2.64
CA GLY A 71 -0.88 5.87 -3.75
C GLY A 71 -0.39 5.45 -5.15
N GLU A 72 -0.71 6.28 -6.14
CA GLU A 72 -0.36 6.07 -7.54
C GLU A 72 1.16 6.05 -7.80
N GLU A 73 1.92 6.80 -7.00
CA GLU A 73 3.38 6.87 -7.16
C GLU A 73 4.12 5.56 -6.89
N TYR A 74 3.44 4.60 -6.25
CA TYR A 74 4.00 3.26 -6.00
C TYR A 74 3.62 2.24 -7.09
N VAL A 75 2.79 2.63 -8.06
CA VAL A 75 2.38 1.77 -9.17
C VAL A 75 3.20 2.09 -10.42
N PRO A 76 4.09 1.20 -10.88
CA PRO A 76 4.89 1.46 -12.08
C PRO A 76 4.02 1.45 -13.33
N GLN A 77 4.45 2.18 -14.37
CA GLN A 77 3.70 2.30 -15.63
C GLN A 77 3.34 0.93 -16.22
N MET A 78 4.24 -0.05 -16.13
CA MET A 78 3.98 -1.41 -16.63
C MET A 78 2.77 -2.08 -15.97
N ALA A 79 2.49 -1.78 -14.69
CA ALA A 79 1.31 -2.31 -14.01
C ALA A 79 0.03 -1.63 -14.51
N TRP A 80 0.07 -0.32 -14.75
CA TRP A 80 -1.03 0.40 -15.39
C TRP A 80 -1.34 -0.13 -16.79
N ASP A 81 -0.30 -0.39 -17.60
CA ASP A 81 -0.45 -0.93 -18.95
C ASP A 81 -1.12 -2.31 -18.90
N LYS A 82 -0.70 -3.19 -17.98
CA LYS A 82 -1.29 -4.53 -17.83
C LYS A 82 -2.70 -4.51 -17.24
N LEU A 83 -3.00 -3.57 -16.34
CA LEU A 83 -4.36 -3.33 -15.88
C LEU A 83 -5.27 -2.91 -17.05
N ALA A 84 -4.81 -2.00 -17.90
CA ALA A 84 -5.56 -1.55 -19.08
C ALA A 84 -5.85 -2.67 -20.10
N GLU A 85 -4.99 -3.68 -20.21
CA GLU A 85 -5.20 -4.87 -21.05
C GLU A 85 -6.25 -5.85 -20.46
N SER A 86 -6.58 -5.71 -19.18
CA SER A 86 -7.41 -6.67 -18.43
C SER A 86 -8.89 -6.28 -18.46
N THR A 87 -9.76 -7.27 -18.45
CA THR A 87 -11.22 -7.08 -18.41
C THR A 87 -11.84 -7.44 -17.06
N THR A 88 -11.03 -8.08 -16.20
CA THR A 88 -11.42 -8.42 -14.84
C THR A 88 -10.29 -7.98 -13.91
N PHE A 89 -10.64 -7.25 -12.86
CA PHE A 89 -9.77 -6.93 -11.75
C PHE A 89 -10.18 -7.77 -10.54
N VAL A 90 -9.22 -8.43 -9.92
CA VAL A 90 -9.44 -9.26 -8.75
C VAL A 90 -8.59 -8.74 -7.62
N MET A 91 -9.14 -8.60 -6.43
CA MET A 91 -8.42 -8.27 -5.21
C MET A 91 -8.77 -9.24 -4.07
N GLU A 92 -8.16 -9.04 -2.90
CA GLU A 92 -8.34 -9.98 -1.79
C GLU A 92 -9.80 -10.05 -1.34
N ALA A 93 -10.40 -8.96 -0.94
CA ALA A 93 -11.77 -8.91 -0.41
C ALA A 93 -12.54 -7.66 -0.88
N ASP A 94 -13.87 -7.74 -0.86
CA ASP A 94 -14.74 -6.58 -1.08
C ASP A 94 -14.76 -5.69 0.15
N ILE A 95 -14.16 -4.51 0.00
CA ILE A 95 -14.04 -3.51 1.08
C ILE A 95 -15.05 -2.38 0.96
N ASP A 96 -15.65 -2.18 -0.20
CA ASP A 96 -16.64 -1.11 -0.42
C ASP A 96 -18.08 -1.61 -0.22
N GLY A 97 -18.31 -2.91 -0.43
CA GLY A 97 -19.61 -3.56 -0.21
C GLY A 97 -19.90 -3.95 1.24
N ILE A 98 -19.03 -3.55 2.19
CA ILE A 98 -19.18 -3.96 3.59
C ILE A 98 -20.36 -3.25 4.25
N ASP A 99 -21.20 -4.05 4.92
CA ASP A 99 -22.18 -3.53 5.86
C ASP A 99 -21.49 -2.92 7.09
N GLN A 100 -21.48 -1.60 7.17
CA GLN A 100 -20.86 -0.86 8.26
C GLN A 100 -21.40 -1.24 9.65
N ILE A 101 -22.68 -1.59 9.75
CA ILE A 101 -23.30 -2.04 11.02
C ILE A 101 -22.74 -3.41 11.41
N ALA A 102 -22.58 -4.31 10.43
CA ALA A 102 -21.98 -5.62 10.65
C ALA A 102 -20.53 -5.49 11.15
N VAL A 103 -19.72 -4.60 10.55
CA VAL A 103 -18.34 -4.33 10.99
C VAL A 103 -18.30 -3.76 12.40
N LEU A 104 -19.17 -2.79 12.73
CA LEU A 104 -19.25 -2.25 14.09
C LEU A 104 -19.61 -3.32 15.10
N GLY A 105 -20.59 -4.15 14.77
CA GLY A 105 -20.96 -5.31 15.60
C GLY A 105 -19.80 -6.27 15.79
N ARG A 106 -19.04 -6.53 14.71
CA ARG A 106 -17.85 -7.38 14.72
C ARG A 106 -16.70 -6.79 15.53
N ALA A 107 -16.49 -5.48 15.45
CA ALA A 107 -15.45 -4.77 16.19
C ALA A 107 -15.67 -4.76 17.70
N ALA A 108 -16.92 -4.88 18.15
CA ALA A 108 -17.26 -4.77 19.56
C ALA A 108 -16.85 -6.02 20.35
N LEU A 109 -16.36 -5.79 21.56
CA LEU A 109 -16.24 -6.83 22.59
C LEU A 109 -17.63 -7.28 23.06
N PRO A 110 -17.74 -8.52 23.59
CA PRO A 110 -18.96 -8.98 24.22
C PRO A 110 -19.50 -8.00 25.26
N SER A 111 -20.83 -8.01 25.45
CA SER A 111 -21.47 -7.12 26.43
C SER A 111 -20.87 -7.32 27.83
N GLY A 112 -20.55 -6.21 28.49
CA GLY A 112 -19.91 -6.22 29.81
C GLY A 112 -18.39 -6.28 29.81
N GLU A 113 -17.75 -6.71 28.70
CA GLU A 113 -16.29 -6.74 28.58
C GLU A 113 -15.70 -5.38 28.18
N ARG A 114 -14.48 -5.12 28.64
CA ARG A 114 -13.73 -3.92 28.31
C ARG A 114 -12.27 -4.23 28.07
N LEU A 115 -11.71 -3.66 27.01
CA LEU A 115 -10.32 -3.91 26.62
C LEU A 115 -9.32 -3.40 27.67
N ASP A 116 -9.55 -2.22 28.23
CA ASP A 116 -8.69 -1.63 29.26
C ASP A 116 -8.60 -2.45 30.57
N GLN A 117 -9.57 -3.36 30.82
CA GLN A 117 -9.57 -4.27 31.96
C GLN A 117 -8.79 -5.56 31.70
N LYS A 118 -8.36 -5.80 30.46
CA LYS A 118 -7.64 -7.01 30.05
C LYS A 118 -6.12 -6.83 30.05
N MET A 119 -5.62 -5.68 30.50
CA MET A 119 -4.19 -5.34 30.52
C MET A 119 -3.86 -4.41 31.68
N SER A 120 -2.58 -4.11 31.86
CA SER A 120 -2.12 -3.16 32.88
C SER A 120 -2.54 -1.72 32.52
N PRO A 121 -2.74 -0.84 33.55
CA PRO A 121 -3.03 0.58 33.29
C PRO A 121 -1.90 1.28 32.50
N GLU A 122 -0.67 0.81 32.58
CA GLU A 122 0.45 1.34 31.82
C GLU A 122 0.34 0.96 30.34
N ALA A 123 0.10 -0.31 30.04
CA ALA A 123 -0.12 -0.79 28.66
C ALA A 123 -1.30 -0.05 28.02
N TRP A 124 -2.41 0.12 28.74
CA TRP A 124 -3.55 0.87 28.25
C TRP A 124 -3.19 2.32 27.87
N ARG A 125 -2.43 3.04 28.73
CA ARG A 125 -1.98 4.40 28.42
C ARG A 125 -1.10 4.45 27.15
N LYS A 126 -0.22 3.46 26.94
CA LYS A 126 0.60 3.36 25.72
C LYS A 126 -0.26 3.17 24.47
N ILE A 127 -1.28 2.30 24.55
CA ILE A 127 -2.23 2.09 23.43
C ILE A 127 -2.99 3.37 23.10
N VAL A 128 -3.53 4.07 24.11
CA VAL A 128 -4.21 5.36 23.90
C VAL A 128 -3.29 6.38 23.25
N ALA A 129 -2.04 6.47 23.72
CA ALA A 129 -1.06 7.38 23.14
C ALA A 129 -0.69 6.99 21.69
N ALA A 130 -0.57 5.70 21.39
CA ALA A 130 -0.21 5.19 20.07
C ALA A 130 -1.28 5.48 19.02
N THR A 131 -2.56 5.59 19.38
CA THR A 131 -3.63 5.97 18.46
C THR A 131 -3.66 7.47 18.12
N GLN A 132 -2.85 8.30 18.81
CA GLN A 132 -2.71 9.74 18.57
C GLN A 132 -4.05 10.51 18.50
N GLY A 133 -5.06 10.04 19.22
CA GLY A 133 -6.39 10.67 19.25
C GLY A 133 -7.29 10.40 18.03
N VAL A 134 -6.81 9.60 17.09
CA VAL A 134 -7.60 9.18 15.91
C VAL A 134 -8.83 8.40 16.32
N LEU A 135 -8.73 7.61 17.40
CA LEU A 135 -9.83 6.83 17.96
C LEU A 135 -10.12 7.28 19.39
N PRO A 136 -11.37 7.72 19.71
CA PRO A 136 -11.74 8.08 21.07
C PRO A 136 -11.56 6.93 22.06
N GLU A 137 -10.93 7.19 23.20
CA GLU A 137 -10.64 6.18 24.22
C GLU A 137 -11.89 5.42 24.67
N LEU A 138 -13.04 6.11 24.78
CA LEU A 138 -14.31 5.49 25.17
C LEU A 138 -14.72 4.36 24.20
N LEU A 139 -14.48 4.54 22.91
CA LEU A 139 -14.75 3.53 21.89
C LEU A 139 -13.73 2.40 21.95
N MET A 140 -12.42 2.71 22.07
CA MET A 140 -11.37 1.70 22.20
C MET A 140 -11.64 0.71 23.31
N ARG A 141 -12.18 1.17 24.45
CA ARG A 141 -12.54 0.31 25.59
C ARG A 141 -13.52 -0.79 25.24
N ARG A 142 -14.32 -0.61 24.19
CA ARG A 142 -15.37 -1.52 23.76
C ARG A 142 -14.98 -2.35 22.53
N MET A 143 -13.78 -2.12 21.97
CA MET A 143 -13.34 -2.76 20.73
C MET A 143 -12.40 -3.95 20.99
N LYS A 144 -12.41 -4.90 20.05
CA LYS A 144 -11.48 -6.02 20.03
C LYS A 144 -10.05 -5.52 19.76
N PRO A 145 -9.01 -6.24 20.24
CA PRO A 145 -7.61 -5.87 20.05
C PRO A 145 -7.22 -5.66 18.58
N SER A 146 -7.68 -6.53 17.67
CA SER A 146 -7.39 -6.48 16.23
C SER A 146 -7.82 -5.15 15.59
N PHE A 147 -8.98 -4.64 15.98
CA PHE A 147 -9.47 -3.36 15.49
C PHE A 147 -8.69 -2.18 16.06
N VAL A 148 -8.34 -2.21 17.35
CA VAL A 148 -7.50 -1.16 17.95
C VAL A 148 -6.11 -1.18 17.33
N MET A 149 -5.52 -2.36 17.08
CA MET A 149 -4.24 -2.49 16.37
C MET A 149 -4.26 -1.84 15.00
N SER A 150 -5.35 -1.98 14.24
CA SER A 150 -5.47 -1.36 12.91
C SER A 150 -5.35 0.16 13.00
N PHE A 151 -5.94 0.80 14.03
CA PHE A 151 -5.78 2.24 14.25
C PHE A 151 -4.37 2.63 14.68
N VAL A 152 -3.69 1.81 15.48
CA VAL A 152 -2.29 2.02 15.86
C VAL A 152 -1.41 1.99 14.60
N LEU A 153 -1.54 0.95 13.77
CA LEU A 153 -0.77 0.81 12.53
C LEU A 153 -1.03 1.96 11.55
N LEU A 154 -2.27 2.44 11.48
CA LEU A 154 -2.63 3.56 10.63
C LEU A 154 -1.84 4.84 10.96
N THR A 155 -1.54 5.09 12.24
CA THR A 155 -0.74 6.26 12.65
C THR A 155 0.72 6.19 12.17
N LEU A 156 1.18 5.02 11.76
CA LEU A 156 2.54 4.77 11.26
C LEU A 156 2.65 4.85 9.74
N LEU A 157 1.52 4.71 9.03
CA LEU A 157 1.51 4.70 7.57
C LEU A 157 1.47 6.14 7.01
N PRO A 158 2.09 6.38 5.85
CA PRO A 158 1.86 7.62 5.09
C PRO A 158 0.37 7.80 4.81
N GLY A 159 -0.09 9.05 4.80
CA GLY A 159 -1.51 9.40 4.54
C GLY A 159 -1.96 9.22 3.08
N SER A 160 -1.27 8.42 2.29
CA SER A 160 -1.61 8.09 0.90
C SER A 160 -2.61 6.93 0.86
N PRO A 161 -3.49 6.88 -0.16
CA PRO A 161 -4.40 5.76 -0.32
C PRO A 161 -3.62 4.44 -0.55
N PRO A 162 -4.21 3.28 -0.19
CA PRO A 162 -3.63 1.97 -0.51
C PRO A 162 -3.47 1.76 -2.02
N VAL A 163 -2.40 1.08 -2.44
CA VAL A 163 -2.13 0.77 -3.86
C VAL A 163 -3.25 -0.08 -4.47
N ASP A 164 -3.75 -1.07 -3.75
CA ASP A 164 -4.83 -1.96 -4.18
C ASP A 164 -6.12 -1.18 -4.50
N GLN A 165 -6.42 -0.15 -3.71
CA GLN A 165 -7.58 0.69 -3.97
C GLN A 165 -7.39 1.61 -5.18
N VAL A 166 -6.24 2.23 -5.31
CA VAL A 166 -5.93 3.07 -6.49
C VAL A 166 -6.06 2.24 -7.78
N LEU A 167 -5.61 0.98 -7.75
CA LEU A 167 -5.79 0.04 -8.86
C LEU A 167 -7.25 -0.31 -9.10
N LYS A 168 -8.03 -0.54 -8.03
CA LYS A 168 -9.47 -0.83 -8.12
C LYS A 168 -10.23 0.33 -8.75
N GLU A 169 -10.03 1.56 -8.27
CA GLU A 169 -10.67 2.76 -8.83
C GLU A 169 -10.37 2.90 -10.33
N ARG A 170 -9.11 2.67 -10.74
CA ARG A 170 -8.72 2.70 -12.15
C ARG A 170 -9.39 1.57 -12.95
N ALA A 171 -9.51 0.37 -12.40
CA ALA A 171 -10.18 -0.76 -13.03
C ALA A 171 -11.69 -0.47 -13.23
N GLU A 172 -12.35 0.14 -12.24
CA GLU A 172 -13.75 0.57 -12.32
C GLU A 172 -13.94 1.63 -13.41
N ASP A 173 -13.08 2.64 -13.47
CA ASP A 173 -13.11 3.69 -14.48
C ASP A 173 -12.96 3.14 -15.92
N GLN A 174 -12.24 2.03 -16.08
CA GLN A 174 -12.08 1.32 -17.37
C GLN A 174 -13.24 0.37 -17.68
N GLY A 175 -14.19 0.19 -16.76
CA GLY A 175 -15.31 -0.73 -16.92
C GLY A 175 -14.94 -2.20 -16.73
N ALA A 176 -13.84 -2.51 -16.03
CA ALA A 176 -13.49 -3.88 -15.69
C ALA A 176 -14.47 -4.47 -14.66
N THR A 177 -14.70 -5.78 -14.75
CA THR A 177 -15.45 -6.50 -13.71
C THR A 177 -14.59 -6.63 -12.46
N ILE A 178 -15.10 -6.21 -11.30
CA ILE A 178 -14.41 -6.34 -10.01
C ILE A 178 -14.83 -7.65 -9.34
N GLU A 179 -13.86 -8.44 -8.94
CA GLU A 179 -14.06 -9.74 -8.27
C GLU A 179 -13.08 -9.90 -7.09
N TYR A 180 -13.31 -10.89 -6.22
CA TYR A 180 -12.61 -11.04 -4.96
C TYR A 180 -12.19 -12.49 -4.72
N LEU A 181 -11.07 -12.68 -3.97
CA LEU A 181 -10.56 -14.01 -3.59
C LEU A 181 -11.22 -14.55 -2.34
N GLU A 182 -11.65 -13.70 -1.44
CA GLU A 182 -12.29 -14.07 -0.17
C GLU A 182 -13.36 -13.05 0.23
N SER A 183 -14.13 -13.33 1.27
CA SER A 183 -15.02 -12.33 1.86
C SER A 183 -14.29 -11.48 2.90
N TRP A 184 -14.82 -10.29 3.19
CA TRP A 184 -14.27 -9.43 4.24
C TRP A 184 -14.32 -10.08 5.63
N GLU A 185 -15.32 -10.96 5.89
CA GLU A 185 -15.42 -11.72 7.13
C GLU A 185 -14.25 -12.68 7.29
N GLN A 186 -13.88 -13.40 6.22
CA GLN A 186 -12.74 -14.31 6.23
C GLN A 186 -11.43 -13.58 6.52
N GLN A 187 -11.26 -12.37 5.96
CA GLN A 187 -10.09 -11.54 6.24
C GLN A 187 -10.06 -11.07 7.70
N LEU A 188 -11.20 -10.65 8.26
CA LEU A 188 -11.29 -10.29 9.67
C LEU A 188 -11.09 -11.49 10.61
N ASP A 189 -11.60 -12.69 10.24
CA ASP A 189 -11.36 -13.93 11.00
C ASP A 189 -9.86 -14.21 11.15
N ALA A 190 -9.09 -14.07 10.07
CA ALA A 190 -7.65 -14.25 10.09
C ALA A 190 -6.94 -13.23 11.01
N LEU A 191 -7.33 -11.94 10.93
CA LEU A 191 -6.78 -10.89 11.79
C LEU A 191 -7.12 -11.11 13.27
N GLU A 192 -8.36 -11.46 13.57
CA GLU A 192 -8.81 -11.72 14.94
C GLU A 192 -8.17 -12.96 15.56
N ALA A 193 -7.83 -13.97 14.73
CA ALA A 193 -7.13 -15.17 15.20
C ALA A 193 -5.68 -14.89 15.64
N VAL A 194 -5.07 -13.83 15.10
CA VAL A 194 -3.66 -13.50 15.35
C VAL A 194 -3.50 -12.36 16.35
N ILE A 195 -4.36 -11.33 16.26
CA ILE A 195 -4.20 -10.11 17.05
C ILE A 195 -5.06 -10.17 18.31
N ASP A 196 -4.50 -10.71 19.36
CA ASP A 196 -5.06 -10.73 20.71
C ASP A 196 -4.55 -9.54 21.56
N VAL A 197 -4.91 -9.53 22.85
CA VAL A 197 -4.47 -8.50 23.81
C VAL A 197 -2.95 -8.47 23.94
N LYS A 198 -2.31 -9.65 23.94
CA LYS A 198 -0.86 -9.76 24.09
C LYS A 198 -0.15 -9.15 22.89
N ALA A 199 -0.56 -9.51 21.67
CA ALA A 199 0.01 -8.96 20.43
C ALA A 199 -0.14 -7.42 20.37
N LEU A 200 -1.30 -6.89 20.77
CA LEU A 200 -1.52 -5.44 20.82
C LEU A 200 -0.59 -4.74 21.83
N VAL A 201 -0.39 -5.33 23.02
CA VAL A 201 0.50 -4.77 24.04
C VAL A 201 1.97 -4.84 23.57
N GLU A 202 2.42 -5.97 23.04
CA GLU A 202 3.77 -6.13 22.52
C GLU A 202 4.08 -5.13 21.40
N ALA A 203 3.14 -4.87 20.51
CA ALA A 203 3.34 -3.89 19.43
C ALA A 203 3.52 -2.47 19.97
N VAL A 204 2.72 -2.04 20.94
CA VAL A 204 2.84 -0.68 21.49
C VAL A 204 4.01 -0.53 22.48
N ASP A 205 4.53 -1.64 23.02
CA ASP A 205 5.73 -1.63 23.85
C ASP A 205 7.00 -1.41 23.01
N ASP A 206 7.00 -1.78 21.73
CA ASP A 206 8.15 -1.62 20.83
C ASP A 206 7.73 -0.97 19.48
N MET A 207 7.14 0.21 19.58
CA MET A 207 6.69 0.98 18.40
C MET A 207 7.83 1.33 17.44
N ASP A 208 9.05 1.49 17.93
CA ASP A 208 10.21 1.76 17.08
C ASP A 208 10.54 0.56 16.19
N LYS A 209 10.44 -0.67 16.75
CA LYS A 209 10.60 -1.90 15.97
C LYS A 209 9.48 -2.06 14.94
N VAL A 210 8.23 -1.80 15.30
CA VAL A 210 7.10 -1.84 14.37
C VAL A 210 7.34 -0.87 13.21
N ARG A 211 7.73 0.36 13.51
CA ARG A 211 8.06 1.38 12.50
C ARG A 211 9.21 0.93 11.60
N ALA A 212 10.31 0.47 12.17
CA ALA A 212 11.46 -0.01 11.40
C ALA A 212 11.09 -1.18 10.47
N THR A 213 10.23 -2.09 10.92
CA THR A 213 9.72 -3.19 10.09
C THR A 213 8.88 -2.67 8.91
N LEU A 214 7.98 -1.72 9.15
CA LEU A 214 7.18 -1.08 8.09
C LEU A 214 8.05 -0.32 7.08
N ASP A 215 9.01 0.46 7.56
CA ASP A 215 9.95 1.19 6.70
C ASP A 215 10.79 0.23 5.84
N GLY A 216 11.23 -0.89 6.42
CA GLY A 216 11.92 -1.96 5.72
C GLY A 216 11.06 -2.62 4.63
N LEU A 217 9.79 -2.93 4.94
CA LEU A 217 8.84 -3.46 3.97
C LEU A 217 8.59 -2.48 2.81
N LEU A 218 8.43 -1.19 3.11
CA LEU A 218 8.27 -0.15 2.09
C LEU A 218 9.50 -0.05 1.18
N ALA A 219 10.69 -0.12 1.74
CA ALA A 219 11.95 -0.09 0.98
C ALA A 219 12.08 -1.34 0.10
N ALA A 220 11.83 -2.52 0.65
CA ALA A 220 11.87 -3.79 -0.08
C ALA A 220 10.81 -3.85 -1.20
N TYR A 221 9.61 -3.33 -0.95
CA TYR A 221 8.56 -3.20 -1.95
C TYR A 221 9.00 -2.37 -3.14
N ARG A 222 9.54 -1.17 -2.90
CA ARG A 222 10.06 -0.29 -3.97
C ARG A 222 11.19 -0.93 -4.76
N ALA A 223 12.05 -1.67 -4.08
CA ALA A 223 13.15 -2.41 -4.72
C ALA A 223 12.68 -3.68 -5.44
N GLY A 224 11.48 -4.16 -5.15
CA GLY A 224 10.99 -5.47 -5.63
C GLY A 224 11.79 -6.63 -5.05
N ASP A 225 12.33 -6.48 -3.84
CA ASP A 225 13.14 -7.47 -3.13
C ASP A 225 12.25 -8.45 -2.37
N LEU A 226 11.92 -9.56 -3.03
CA LEU A 226 11.05 -10.57 -2.46
C LEU A 226 11.66 -11.33 -1.28
N ALA A 227 12.97 -11.44 -1.19
CA ALA A 227 13.62 -12.16 -0.10
C ALA A 227 13.47 -11.37 1.22
N VAL A 228 13.70 -10.05 1.16
CA VAL A 228 13.49 -9.17 2.31
C VAL A 228 12.00 -9.07 2.66
N ILE A 229 11.11 -9.04 1.64
CA ILE A 229 9.65 -9.05 1.89
C ILE A 229 9.24 -10.33 2.62
N GLU A 230 9.76 -11.51 2.24
CA GLU A 230 9.47 -12.79 2.91
C GLU A 230 9.87 -12.73 4.39
N GLU A 231 11.11 -12.34 4.67
CA GLU A 231 11.64 -12.23 6.05
C GLU A 231 10.81 -11.25 6.89
N LEU A 232 10.59 -10.05 6.38
CA LEU A 232 9.86 -9.01 7.12
C LEU A 232 8.36 -9.31 7.25
N SER A 233 7.77 -10.10 6.35
CA SER A 233 6.37 -10.53 6.46
C SER A 233 6.15 -11.44 7.67
N VAL A 234 7.08 -12.36 7.96
CA VAL A 234 7.03 -13.20 9.16
C VAL A 234 7.13 -12.34 10.42
N VAL A 235 8.08 -11.38 10.44
CA VAL A 235 8.26 -10.46 11.57
C VAL A 235 7.04 -9.57 11.77
N SER A 236 6.50 -9.02 10.69
CA SER A 236 5.31 -8.15 10.70
C SER A 236 4.04 -8.89 11.13
N ALA A 237 3.92 -10.16 10.80
CA ALA A 237 2.82 -11.00 11.25
C ALA A 237 2.86 -11.28 12.76
N GLY A 238 4.03 -11.25 13.39
CA GLY A 238 4.23 -11.62 14.79
C GLY A 238 4.82 -13.02 14.99
N GLY A 239 5.37 -13.62 13.92
CA GLY A 239 6.03 -14.93 13.91
C GLY A 239 5.39 -15.94 12.95
N GLU A 240 5.96 -17.13 12.92
CA GLU A 240 5.60 -18.19 11.94
C GLU A 240 4.14 -18.63 12.02
N GLU A 241 3.59 -18.80 13.23
CA GLU A 241 2.19 -19.24 13.41
C GLU A 241 1.21 -18.19 12.85
N ALA A 242 1.43 -16.93 13.15
CA ALA A 242 0.63 -15.83 12.65
C ALA A 242 0.80 -15.65 11.14
N HIS A 243 2.02 -15.84 10.60
CA HIS A 243 2.29 -15.86 9.18
C HIS A 243 1.54 -16.98 8.45
N GLU A 244 1.49 -18.20 9.03
CA GLU A 244 0.68 -19.31 8.48
C GLU A 244 -0.79 -18.91 8.36
N ILE A 245 -1.36 -18.27 9.39
CA ILE A 245 -2.78 -17.86 9.41
C ILE A 245 -3.04 -16.71 8.43
N LEU A 246 -2.23 -15.66 8.48
CA LEU A 246 -2.48 -14.42 7.72
C LEU A 246 -2.15 -14.55 6.23
N LEU A 247 -1.20 -15.41 5.86
CA LEU A 247 -0.72 -15.51 4.48
C LEU A 247 -0.87 -16.93 3.91
N VAL A 248 -0.24 -17.92 4.52
CA VAL A 248 -0.09 -19.25 3.90
C VAL A 248 -1.41 -19.98 3.75
N SER A 249 -2.24 -20.01 4.80
CA SER A 249 -3.56 -20.66 4.76
C SER A 249 -4.50 -19.97 3.77
N ARG A 250 -4.45 -18.63 3.68
CA ARG A 250 -5.21 -17.85 2.70
C ARG A 250 -4.72 -18.13 1.28
N ASN A 251 -3.40 -18.16 1.05
CA ASN A 251 -2.82 -18.56 -0.23
C ASN A 251 -3.37 -19.92 -0.70
N LYS A 252 -3.34 -20.93 0.19
CA LYS A 252 -3.87 -22.26 -0.11
C LYS A 252 -5.36 -22.22 -0.50
N ALA A 253 -6.17 -21.43 0.21
CA ALA A 253 -7.60 -21.28 -0.05
C ALA A 253 -7.89 -20.53 -1.37
N TRP A 254 -7.01 -19.60 -1.78
CA TRP A 254 -7.17 -18.79 -2.99
C TRP A 254 -6.80 -19.53 -4.29
N ILE A 255 -5.89 -20.49 -4.23
CA ILE A 255 -5.39 -21.19 -5.43
C ILE A 255 -6.51 -21.69 -6.37
N PRO A 256 -7.58 -22.37 -5.91
CA PRO A 256 -8.64 -22.81 -6.81
C PRO A 256 -9.35 -21.66 -7.54
N ARG A 257 -9.53 -20.52 -6.87
CA ARG A 257 -10.11 -19.32 -7.48
C ARG A 257 -9.16 -18.68 -8.50
N ILE A 258 -7.86 -18.62 -8.18
CA ILE A 258 -6.83 -18.11 -9.10
C ILE A 258 -6.78 -18.98 -10.37
N GLU A 259 -6.87 -20.31 -10.25
CA GLU A 259 -6.93 -21.21 -11.42
C GLU A 259 -8.20 -21.00 -12.26
N ALA A 260 -9.34 -20.71 -11.62
CA ALA A 260 -10.56 -20.36 -12.34
C ALA A 260 -10.42 -19.02 -13.10
N TYR A 261 -9.75 -18.03 -12.51
CA TYR A 261 -9.43 -16.77 -13.17
C TYR A 261 -8.41 -16.96 -14.33
N LEU A 262 -7.42 -17.81 -14.17
CA LEU A 262 -6.53 -18.20 -15.26
C LEU A 262 -7.29 -18.79 -16.46
N ALA A 263 -8.29 -19.65 -16.20
CA ALA A 263 -9.16 -20.20 -17.24
C ALA A 263 -10.07 -19.14 -17.88
N LYS A 264 -10.41 -18.07 -17.18
CA LYS A 264 -11.19 -16.91 -17.68
C LYS A 264 -10.34 -16.06 -18.63
N GLY A 265 -9.07 -15.80 -18.28
CA GLY A 265 -8.11 -14.98 -19.01
C GLY A 265 -8.37 -13.47 -18.93
N ARG A 266 -7.38 -12.67 -19.29
CA ARG A 266 -7.40 -11.20 -19.26
C ARG A 266 -7.72 -10.64 -17.86
N VAL A 267 -7.07 -11.18 -16.85
CA VAL A 267 -7.27 -10.86 -15.44
C VAL A 267 -6.07 -10.09 -14.89
N PHE A 268 -6.33 -9.04 -14.11
CA PHE A 268 -5.36 -8.40 -13.25
C PHE A 268 -5.71 -8.75 -11.80
N LEU A 269 -4.83 -9.49 -11.14
CA LEU A 269 -4.99 -9.93 -9.75
C LEU A 269 -4.04 -9.15 -8.85
N ALA A 270 -4.59 -8.37 -7.94
CA ALA A 270 -3.87 -7.54 -6.98
C ALA A 270 -4.02 -8.12 -5.56
N VAL A 271 -2.91 -8.51 -4.94
CA VAL A 271 -2.87 -9.01 -3.56
C VAL A 271 -1.68 -8.41 -2.83
N GLY A 272 -1.73 -8.34 -1.50
CA GLY A 272 -0.61 -7.87 -0.69
C GLY A 272 0.67 -8.61 -1.04
N VAL A 273 1.76 -7.87 -1.24
CA VAL A 273 3.04 -8.42 -1.73
C VAL A 273 3.59 -9.54 -0.84
N GLY A 274 3.24 -9.56 0.45
CA GLY A 274 3.61 -10.62 1.39
C GLY A 274 3.08 -12.01 1.01
N HIS A 275 2.00 -12.08 0.20
CA HIS A 275 1.46 -13.35 -0.30
C HIS A 275 2.31 -14.02 -1.38
N MET A 276 3.29 -13.33 -1.96
CA MET A 276 3.99 -13.78 -3.14
C MET A 276 5.22 -14.63 -2.89
N PRO A 277 6.16 -14.25 -1.97
CA PRO A 277 7.45 -14.92 -1.83
C PRO A 277 7.36 -16.23 -1.04
N GLY A 278 8.50 -16.93 -1.04
CA GLY A 278 8.71 -18.13 -0.23
C GLY A 278 8.15 -19.41 -0.84
N LYS A 279 8.42 -20.51 -0.15
CA LYS A 279 7.98 -21.86 -0.57
C LYS A 279 6.45 -22.03 -0.53
N ASP A 280 5.80 -21.32 0.37
CA ASP A 280 4.35 -21.30 0.59
C ASP A 280 3.70 -20.02 0.03
N GLY A 281 4.43 -19.24 -0.77
CA GLY A 281 3.92 -18.09 -1.48
C GLY A 281 3.20 -18.47 -2.77
N LEU A 282 2.34 -17.59 -3.26
CA LEU A 282 1.53 -17.81 -4.47
C LEU A 282 2.39 -18.15 -5.69
N LEU A 283 3.58 -17.53 -5.84
CA LEU A 283 4.46 -17.80 -6.97
C LEU A 283 4.95 -19.26 -6.97
N ALA A 284 5.35 -19.78 -5.82
CA ALA A 284 5.79 -21.16 -5.68
C ALA A 284 4.63 -22.15 -5.84
N MET A 285 3.47 -21.87 -5.24
CA MET A 285 2.29 -22.70 -5.35
C MET A 285 1.79 -22.85 -6.79
N LEU A 286 1.77 -21.77 -7.56
CA LEU A 286 1.36 -21.78 -8.96
C LEU A 286 2.37 -22.55 -9.83
N ARG A 287 3.69 -22.35 -9.62
CA ARG A 287 4.72 -23.13 -10.30
C ARG A 287 4.62 -24.63 -10.01
N ALA A 288 4.40 -25.00 -8.75
CA ALA A 288 4.22 -26.39 -8.34
C ALA A 288 3.01 -27.06 -9.02
N ARG A 289 2.02 -26.28 -9.48
CA ARG A 289 0.86 -26.74 -10.25
C ARG A 289 1.08 -26.75 -11.77
N GLY A 290 2.30 -26.43 -12.22
CA GLY A 290 2.69 -26.49 -13.62
C GLY A 290 2.43 -25.20 -14.40
N HIS A 291 2.05 -24.09 -13.73
CA HIS A 291 1.88 -22.81 -14.39
C HIS A 291 3.23 -22.14 -14.66
N ALA A 292 3.40 -21.58 -15.87
CA ALA A 292 4.55 -20.75 -16.20
C ALA A 292 4.33 -19.35 -15.56
N VAL A 293 5.13 -19.04 -14.53
CA VAL A 293 5.06 -17.77 -13.79
C VAL A 293 6.31 -16.95 -14.10
N THR A 294 6.16 -15.94 -14.95
CA THR A 294 7.24 -15.11 -15.45
C THR A 294 7.16 -13.70 -14.90
N ARG A 295 8.24 -13.17 -14.33
CA ARG A 295 8.27 -11.79 -13.88
C ARG A 295 8.20 -10.85 -15.08
N VAL A 296 7.32 -9.85 -15.04
CA VAL A 296 7.28 -8.78 -16.02
C VAL A 296 8.47 -7.86 -15.75
N PRO A 297 9.39 -7.67 -16.73
CA PRO A 297 10.56 -6.84 -16.53
C PRO A 297 10.15 -5.37 -16.35
N ALA A 298 10.77 -4.68 -15.39
CA ALA A 298 10.68 -3.23 -15.34
C ALA A 298 11.28 -2.66 -16.65
N PRO A 299 10.71 -1.58 -17.21
CA PRO A 299 11.34 -0.89 -18.33
C PRO A 299 12.76 -0.51 -17.93
N ALA A 300 13.73 -0.78 -18.79
CA ALA A 300 15.10 -0.35 -18.57
C ALA A 300 15.09 1.14 -18.26
N ALA A 301 15.76 1.55 -17.17
CA ALA A 301 15.88 2.95 -16.84
C ALA A 301 16.36 3.69 -18.10
N ILE A 302 15.56 4.66 -18.58
CA ILE A 302 15.95 5.48 -19.72
C ILE A 302 17.15 6.27 -19.21
N THR A 303 18.35 5.78 -19.52
CA THR A 303 19.58 6.56 -19.31
C THR A 303 19.38 7.85 -20.10
N PRO A 304 19.50 9.05 -19.52
CA PRO A 304 19.36 10.27 -20.28
C PRO A 304 20.35 10.19 -21.44
N SER A 305 19.82 10.04 -22.65
CA SER A 305 20.66 9.97 -23.85
C SER A 305 21.47 11.23 -23.90
N ALA A 306 22.77 11.13 -24.17
CA ALA A 306 23.71 12.23 -24.40
C ALA A 306 23.29 13.21 -25.53
N ARG A 307 22.07 13.10 -26.03
CA ARG A 307 21.44 14.02 -26.99
C ARG A 307 21.02 15.37 -26.41
N ALA A 308 20.98 15.54 -25.08
CA ALA A 308 20.66 16.84 -24.46
C ALA A 308 21.82 17.85 -24.47
N ALA A 309 23.02 17.43 -24.85
CA ALA A 309 24.19 18.37 -24.95
C ALA A 309 24.23 19.20 -26.26
N GLY A 310 23.26 19.03 -27.15
CA GLY A 310 23.24 19.68 -28.46
C GLY A 310 22.01 20.57 -28.73
N MET A 311 21.13 20.79 -27.78
CA MET A 311 20.03 21.77 -27.97
C MET A 311 20.55 23.19 -27.75
N VAL A 312 20.93 23.81 -28.85
CA VAL A 312 21.08 25.26 -28.98
C VAL A 312 19.76 25.92 -28.60
N ASP A 313 19.79 26.78 -27.61
CA ASP A 313 18.66 27.57 -27.15
C ASP A 313 18.09 28.41 -28.33
N PRO A 314 16.90 28.17 -28.85
CA PRO A 314 16.34 28.95 -29.96
C PRO A 314 15.85 30.33 -29.54
N LEU A 315 16.03 30.77 -28.28
CA LEU A 315 15.60 32.07 -27.76
C LEU A 315 16.73 33.07 -27.53
N ARG A 316 17.95 32.73 -27.93
CA ARG A 316 19.02 33.71 -27.88
C ARG A 316 18.89 34.69 -29.05
N ARG A 317 18.09 35.76 -28.86
CA ARG A 317 18.05 36.91 -29.76
C ARG A 317 19.45 37.52 -29.87
N PRO A 318 19.96 37.83 -31.09
CA PRO A 318 21.19 38.59 -31.24
C PRO A 318 20.99 39.98 -30.67
N ARG A 319 21.92 40.46 -29.84
CA ARG A 319 21.98 41.83 -29.39
C ARG A 319 22.22 42.69 -30.63
N SER A 320 21.24 43.50 -31.02
CA SER A 320 21.41 44.54 -32.02
C SER A 320 22.36 45.58 -31.45
N SER A 321 23.50 45.72 -32.10
CA SER A 321 24.39 46.90 -31.98
C SER A 321 23.64 48.12 -32.53
N GLY A 322 23.13 48.97 -31.63
CA GLY A 322 22.62 50.30 -32.01
C GLY A 322 23.75 51.24 -32.38
N PRO A 323 23.54 52.14 -33.36
CA PRO A 323 24.56 53.08 -33.78
C PRO A 323 24.76 54.21 -32.76
N ASP A 324 26.03 54.55 -32.59
CA ASP A 324 26.56 55.66 -31.84
C ASP A 324 26.10 57.01 -32.46
N LEU A 325 25.35 57.80 -31.73
CA LEU A 325 24.97 59.15 -32.09
C LEU A 325 25.55 60.14 -31.07
N THR A 326 26.84 60.39 -31.16
CA THR A 326 27.47 61.59 -30.67
C THR A 326 27.91 62.44 -31.86
N ALA A 327 27.28 63.55 -32.18
CA ALA A 327 27.84 64.79 -32.50
C ALA A 327 26.89 65.78 -33.19
N ARG A 328 27.00 67.02 -32.73
CA ARG A 328 26.56 68.30 -33.34
C ARG A 328 25.12 68.70 -33.05
N GLY A 329 24.84 69.86 -32.55
CA GLY A 329 25.65 71.05 -32.48
C GLY A 329 24.67 72.21 -32.44
N ALA A 330 25.02 73.24 -31.73
CA ALA A 330 24.44 74.54 -31.55
C ALA A 330 23.54 75.17 -32.65
N ALA A 331 22.56 75.88 -32.27
CA ALA A 331 22.23 77.28 -32.65
C ALA A 331 20.71 77.55 -32.71
N ARG A 332 20.34 78.56 -31.96
CA ARG A 332 19.24 79.49 -31.87
C ARG A 332 18.02 79.12 -31.03
#